data_a69edaef681e09478f83e7cd0ea3048e
#
_entry.id   a69edaef681e09478f83e7cd0ea3048e
#
_cell.length_a   1.000
_cell.length_b   1.000
_cell.length_c   1.000
_cell.angle_alpha   90.00
_cell.angle_beta   90.00
_cell.angle_gamma   90.00
#
_symmetry.space_group_name_H-M   'P 1'
#
loop_
_entity.id
_entity.type
_entity.pdbx_description
1 polymer ?
#
loop_
_entity_poly.entity_id
_entity_poly.type
_entity_poly.pdbx_seq_one_letter_code
_entity_poly.pdbx_strand_id
1 'polypeptide(L)'
;MSNKYWISLTGVVLLVLGILILRPVPIPNEKDCEVVSGTVIQIEEQGVKDIVFTIAGKKKTFYVNRGLERGLKLDKLRSELMNKEITIKYPRYWTPLGNSSKHISKIELSGRTIFTEID
;
A
#
# COMPACT_ATOMS: atom_id res chain seq x y z
N MET A 1 22.73 -36.68 11.89
CA MET A 1 21.65 -35.86 12.45
C MET A 1 20.32 -36.57 12.24
N SER A 2 19.48 -36.60 13.26
CA SER A 2 18.18 -37.26 13.17
C SER A 2 17.23 -36.47 12.26
N ASN A 3 16.44 -37.18 11.42
CA ASN A 3 15.41 -36.57 10.58
C ASN A 3 14.39 -35.76 11.40
N LYS A 4 14.22 -36.11 12.64
CA LYS A 4 13.31 -35.45 13.58
C LYS A 4 13.64 -33.98 13.78
N TYR A 5 14.91 -33.62 13.88
CA TYR A 5 15.35 -32.23 14.05
C TYR A 5 15.16 -31.41 12.77
N TRP A 6 15.39 -32.02 11.62
CA TRP A 6 15.19 -31.37 10.33
C TRP A 6 13.72 -31.00 10.09
N ILE A 7 12.81 -31.90 10.44
CA ILE A 7 11.36 -31.68 10.32
C ILE A 7 10.94 -30.51 11.22
N SER A 8 11.43 -30.47 12.46
CA SER A 8 11.12 -29.39 13.41
C SER A 8 11.66 -28.06 12.93
N LEU A 9 12.89 -28.02 12.41
CA LEU A 9 13.50 -26.80 11.88
C LEU A 9 12.74 -26.28 10.68
N THR A 10 12.37 -27.15 9.74
CA THR A 10 11.57 -26.77 8.56
C THR A 10 10.22 -26.20 8.96
N GLY A 11 9.55 -26.79 9.94
CA GLY A 11 8.27 -26.31 10.45
C GLY A 11 8.38 -24.90 11.06
N VAL A 12 9.44 -24.63 11.83
CA VAL A 12 9.68 -23.30 12.41
C VAL A 12 9.94 -22.27 11.31
N VAL A 13 10.77 -22.61 10.32
CA VAL A 13 11.07 -21.69 9.21
C VAL A 13 9.79 -21.35 8.43
N LEU A 14 8.95 -22.34 8.13
CA LEU A 14 7.70 -22.11 7.42
C LEU A 14 6.72 -21.26 8.23
N LEU A 15 6.67 -21.46 9.54
CA LEU A 15 5.82 -20.66 10.43
C LEU A 15 6.26 -19.20 10.43
N VAL A 16 7.56 -18.94 10.58
CA VAL A 16 8.12 -17.58 10.57
C VAL A 16 7.85 -16.89 9.25
N LEU A 17 8.07 -17.56 8.12
CA LEU A 17 7.79 -17.01 6.80
C LEU A 17 6.29 -16.71 6.63
N GLY A 18 5.42 -17.59 7.10
CA GLY A 18 3.98 -17.38 7.05
C GLY A 18 3.55 -16.13 7.83
N ILE A 19 4.10 -15.93 9.02
CA ILE A 19 3.82 -14.75 9.83
C ILE A 19 4.28 -13.47 9.11
N LEU A 20 5.48 -13.48 8.51
CA LEU A 20 6.01 -12.32 7.80
C LEU A 20 5.20 -11.98 6.54
N ILE A 21 4.73 -13.00 5.81
CA ILE A 21 3.95 -12.81 4.58
C ILE A 21 2.53 -12.31 4.90
N LEU A 22 1.90 -12.84 5.93
CA LEU A 22 0.51 -12.58 6.27
C LEU A 22 0.31 -11.43 7.26
N ARG A 23 1.40 -10.85 7.77
CA ARG A 23 1.26 -9.75 8.72
C ARG A 23 0.52 -8.57 8.09
N PRO A 24 -0.36 -7.88 8.85
CA PRO A 24 -1.04 -6.70 8.34
C PRO A 24 -0.07 -5.55 8.13
N VAL A 25 -0.41 -4.66 7.19
CA VAL A 25 0.36 -3.42 6.97
C VAL A 25 0.18 -2.54 8.22
N PRO A 26 1.26 -2.08 8.85
CA PRO A 26 1.15 -1.22 10.02
C PRO A 26 0.56 0.15 9.65
N ILE A 27 -0.18 0.75 10.58
CA ILE A 27 -0.63 2.14 10.45
C ILE A 27 0.36 2.99 11.25
N PRO A 28 1.32 3.65 10.59
CA PRO A 28 2.35 4.41 11.28
C PRO A 28 1.86 5.81 11.66
N ASN A 29 2.66 6.52 12.45
CA ASN A 29 2.49 7.95 12.58
C ASN A 29 2.84 8.61 11.25
N GLU A 30 2.22 9.75 10.94
CA GLU A 30 2.44 10.43 9.66
C GLU A 30 3.93 10.75 9.42
N LYS A 31 4.64 11.17 10.44
CA LYS A 31 6.07 11.49 10.36
C LYS A 31 6.97 10.30 10.02
N ASP A 32 6.49 9.08 10.26
CA ASP A 32 7.24 7.85 10.00
C ASP A 32 6.94 7.26 8.62
N CYS A 33 6.07 7.90 7.85
CA CYS A 33 5.75 7.48 6.49
C CYS A 33 6.84 7.88 5.49
N GLU A 34 6.99 7.06 4.46
CA GLU A 34 7.67 7.49 3.24
C GLU A 34 6.76 8.45 2.48
N VAL A 35 7.36 9.41 1.78
CA VAL A 35 6.63 10.41 1.01
C VAL A 35 7.04 10.34 -0.45
N VAL A 36 6.06 10.31 -1.35
CA VAL A 36 6.29 10.38 -2.79
C VAL A 36 5.32 11.40 -3.40
N SER A 37 5.82 12.19 -4.34
CA SER A 37 4.99 13.13 -5.10
C SER A 37 5.14 12.83 -6.59
N GLY A 38 4.07 13.01 -7.33
CA GLY A 38 4.08 12.80 -8.76
C GLY A 38 2.71 12.95 -9.38
N THR A 39 2.68 12.94 -10.72
CA THR A 39 1.47 13.11 -11.50
C THR A 39 0.71 11.80 -11.65
N VAL A 40 -0.58 11.82 -11.36
CA VAL A 40 -1.46 10.67 -11.54
C VAL A 40 -1.74 10.45 -13.01
N ILE A 41 -1.44 9.25 -13.52
CA ILE A 41 -1.71 8.90 -14.92
C ILE A 41 -2.83 7.86 -15.06
N GLN A 42 -3.15 7.15 -14.00
CA GLN A 42 -4.22 6.16 -14.02
C GLN A 42 -4.77 5.93 -12.62
N ILE A 43 -6.09 5.77 -12.52
CA ILE A 43 -6.79 5.41 -11.28
C ILE A 43 -7.78 4.32 -11.65
N GLU A 44 -7.69 3.14 -11.02
CA GLU A 44 -8.57 2.02 -11.34
C GLU A 44 -8.90 1.18 -10.11
N GLU A 45 -9.99 0.42 -10.21
CA GLU A 45 -10.37 -0.55 -9.19
C GLU A 45 -9.65 -1.87 -9.45
N GLN A 46 -9.07 -2.45 -8.41
CA GLN A 46 -8.46 -3.78 -8.46
C GLN A 46 -8.76 -4.56 -7.17
N GLY A 47 -8.63 -5.88 -7.24
CA GLY A 47 -8.86 -6.74 -6.08
C GLY A 47 -10.27 -6.59 -5.51
N VAL A 48 -10.37 -6.53 -4.19
CA VAL A 48 -11.64 -6.37 -3.49
C VAL A 48 -11.83 -4.91 -3.11
N LYS A 49 -12.39 -4.12 -4.04
CA LYS A 49 -12.71 -2.70 -3.85
C LYS A 49 -11.50 -1.81 -3.51
N ASP A 50 -10.30 -2.24 -3.90
CA ASP A 50 -9.10 -1.44 -3.78
C ASP A 50 -9.06 -0.40 -4.90
N ILE A 51 -8.51 0.77 -4.61
CA ILE A 51 -8.27 1.80 -5.62
C ILE A 51 -6.78 1.90 -5.84
N VAL A 52 -6.35 1.72 -7.09
CA VAL A 52 -4.94 1.69 -7.48
C VAL A 52 -4.58 2.93 -8.28
N PHE A 53 -3.51 3.59 -7.86
CA PHE A 53 -2.98 4.79 -8.51
C PHE A 53 -1.67 4.46 -9.21
N THR A 54 -1.55 4.87 -10.46
CA THR A 54 -0.29 4.81 -11.21
C THR A 54 0.27 6.22 -11.31
N ILE A 55 1.51 6.39 -10.89
CA ILE A 55 2.19 7.68 -10.87
C ILE A 55 3.26 7.73 -11.96
N ALA A 56 3.30 8.81 -12.71
CA ALA A 56 4.26 8.99 -13.80
C ALA A 56 5.70 8.81 -13.31
N GLY A 57 6.49 8.02 -14.04
CA GLY A 57 7.89 7.78 -13.73
C GLY A 57 8.15 6.83 -12.56
N LYS A 58 7.14 6.28 -11.93
CA LYS A 58 7.29 5.32 -10.84
C LYS A 58 7.02 3.91 -11.33
N LYS A 59 7.89 2.96 -10.96
CA LYS A 59 7.73 1.55 -11.33
C LYS A 59 6.65 0.84 -10.53
N LYS A 60 6.43 1.28 -9.28
CA LYS A 60 5.45 0.69 -8.38
C LYS A 60 4.16 1.47 -8.44
N THR A 61 3.04 0.77 -8.26
CA THR A 61 1.75 1.39 -8.08
C THR A 61 1.48 1.64 -6.60
N PHE A 62 0.44 2.41 -6.31
CA PHE A 62 0.03 2.75 -4.95
C PHE A 62 -1.46 2.47 -4.82
N TYR A 63 -1.90 1.89 -3.70
CA TYR A 63 -3.29 1.51 -3.55
C TYR A 63 -3.89 1.93 -2.21
N VAL A 64 -5.18 2.26 -2.23
CA VAL A 64 -5.98 2.46 -1.02
C VAL A 64 -6.71 1.16 -0.76
N ASN A 65 -6.42 0.51 0.36
CA ASN A 65 -7.04 -0.76 0.72
C ASN A 65 -8.55 -0.55 0.95
N ARG A 66 -9.36 -1.25 0.14
CA ARG A 66 -10.83 -1.14 0.17
C ARG A 66 -11.31 0.30 0.08
N GLY A 67 -10.67 1.11 -0.77
CA GLY A 67 -10.99 2.53 -0.90
C GLY A 67 -12.45 2.81 -1.21
N LEU A 68 -13.10 1.96 -2.02
CA LEU A 68 -14.51 2.13 -2.34
C LEU A 68 -15.42 1.91 -1.13
N GLU A 69 -14.98 1.15 -0.13
CA GLU A 69 -15.73 0.96 1.12
C GLU A 69 -15.49 2.09 2.12
N ARG A 70 -14.50 2.96 1.86
CA ARG A 70 -14.13 4.07 2.74
C ARG A 70 -14.72 5.41 2.29
N GLY A 71 -15.74 5.38 1.43
CA GLY A 71 -16.40 6.58 0.94
C GLY A 71 -15.76 7.22 -0.27
N LEU A 72 -14.68 6.65 -0.81
CA LEU A 72 -14.06 7.13 -2.04
C LEU A 72 -14.87 6.66 -3.25
N LYS A 73 -15.02 7.55 -4.23
CA LYS A 73 -15.72 7.24 -5.48
C LYS A 73 -14.73 7.36 -6.64
N LEU A 74 -14.68 6.32 -7.47
CA LEU A 74 -13.71 6.23 -8.56
C LEU A 74 -13.85 7.38 -9.55
N ASP A 75 -15.10 7.70 -9.97
CA ASP A 75 -15.34 8.78 -10.92
C ASP A 75 -14.91 10.15 -10.36
N LYS A 76 -15.20 10.38 -9.08
CA LYS A 76 -14.82 11.63 -8.41
C LYS A 76 -13.30 11.76 -8.33
N LEU A 77 -12.61 10.68 -7.94
CA LEU A 77 -11.15 10.68 -7.88
C LEU A 77 -10.53 10.95 -9.25
N ARG A 78 -11.08 10.33 -10.29
CA ARG A 78 -10.60 10.56 -11.65
C ARG A 78 -10.80 12.02 -12.08
N SER A 79 -11.94 12.61 -11.78
CA SER A 79 -12.19 14.00 -12.14
C SER A 79 -11.32 14.99 -11.37
N GLU A 80 -10.96 14.68 -10.12
CA GLU A 80 -10.18 15.58 -9.27
C GLU A 80 -8.67 15.39 -9.39
N LEU A 81 -8.20 14.16 -9.61
CA LEU A 81 -6.79 13.81 -9.47
C LEU A 81 -6.07 13.43 -10.77
N MET A 82 -6.80 13.05 -11.83
CA MET A 82 -6.13 12.67 -13.08
C MET A 82 -5.31 13.84 -13.64
N ASN A 83 -4.07 13.53 -14.02
CA ASN A 83 -3.11 14.50 -14.55
C ASN A 83 -2.71 15.59 -13.54
N LYS A 84 -3.01 15.39 -12.27
CA LYS A 84 -2.60 16.28 -11.18
C LYS A 84 -1.43 15.70 -10.42
N GLU A 85 -0.59 16.58 -9.89
CA GLU A 85 0.48 16.17 -8.98
C GLU A 85 -0.10 16.02 -7.58
N ILE A 86 0.06 14.82 -7.00
CA ILE A 86 -0.37 14.52 -5.64
C ILE A 86 0.81 14.11 -4.79
N THR A 87 0.63 14.18 -3.47
CA THR A 87 1.59 13.67 -2.50
C THR A 87 0.99 12.46 -1.82
N ILE A 88 1.72 11.35 -1.84
CA ILE A 88 1.31 10.10 -1.23
C ILE A 88 2.24 9.79 -0.07
N LYS A 89 1.65 9.46 1.09
CA LYS A 89 2.39 8.97 2.25
C LYS A 89 2.04 7.51 2.47
N TYR A 90 3.06 6.68 2.64
CA TYR A 90 2.87 5.24 2.80
C TYR A 90 3.82 4.69 3.87
N PRO A 91 3.43 3.58 4.57
CA PRO A 91 4.25 3.03 5.63
C PRO A 91 5.50 2.34 5.10
N ARG A 92 6.55 2.41 5.88
CA ARG A 92 7.76 1.62 5.63
C ARG A 92 7.54 0.25 6.23
N TYR A 93 7.54 -0.77 5.39
CA TYR A 93 7.54 -2.14 5.88
C TYR A 93 8.10 -3.06 4.82
N TRP A 94 8.59 -4.20 5.28
CA TRP A 94 9.19 -5.20 4.41
C TRP A 94 8.42 -6.52 4.49
N THR A 95 8.29 -7.22 3.36
CA THR A 95 7.79 -8.60 3.31
C THR A 95 8.70 -9.46 2.45
N PRO A 96 8.76 -10.79 2.72
CA PRO A 96 9.59 -11.69 1.91
C PRO A 96 9.20 -11.75 0.43
N LEU A 97 7.94 -11.46 0.10
CA LEU A 97 7.44 -11.47 -1.27
C LEU A 97 7.73 -10.17 -2.03
N GLY A 98 8.22 -9.14 -1.35
CA GLY A 98 8.39 -7.81 -1.92
C GLY A 98 7.05 -7.14 -2.16
N ASN A 99 7.10 -5.91 -2.70
CA ASN A 99 5.91 -5.13 -2.98
C ASN A 99 5.99 -4.50 -4.36
N SER A 100 5.15 -4.97 -5.29
CA SER A 100 4.94 -4.29 -6.57
C SER A 100 3.97 -3.13 -6.42
N SER A 101 3.19 -3.12 -5.34
CA SER A 101 2.24 -2.06 -5.02
C SER A 101 2.41 -1.65 -3.56
N LYS A 102 2.35 -0.35 -3.28
CA LYS A 102 2.51 0.21 -1.94
C LYS A 102 1.16 0.60 -1.36
N HIS A 103 0.93 0.24 -0.10
CA HIS A 103 -0.27 0.63 0.64
C HIS A 103 -0.23 2.13 0.95
N ILE A 104 -1.30 2.85 0.59
CA ILE A 104 -1.38 4.29 0.84
C ILE A 104 -1.96 4.55 2.22
N SER A 105 -1.28 5.40 3.00
CA SER A 105 -1.79 5.86 4.30
C SER A 105 -2.45 7.24 4.19
N LYS A 106 -1.98 8.09 3.28
CA LYS A 106 -2.53 9.43 3.10
C LYS A 106 -2.29 9.94 1.67
N ILE A 107 -3.25 10.68 1.14
CA ILE A 107 -3.15 11.37 -0.16
C ILE A 107 -3.46 12.84 0.04
N GLU A 108 -2.59 13.72 -0.47
CA GLU A 108 -2.79 15.16 -0.43
C GLU A 108 -2.72 15.76 -1.84
N LEU A 109 -3.54 16.78 -2.08
CA LEU A 109 -3.52 17.58 -3.29
C LEU A 109 -3.43 19.05 -2.90
N SER A 110 -2.31 19.70 -3.23
CA SER A 110 -2.09 21.13 -2.94
C SER A 110 -2.37 21.49 -1.48
N GLY A 111 -1.89 20.67 -0.54
CA GLY A 111 -2.08 20.87 0.90
C GLY A 111 -3.43 20.40 1.43
N ARG A 112 -4.34 19.97 0.56
CA ARG A 112 -5.65 19.46 0.98
C ARG A 112 -5.61 17.94 1.08
N THR A 113 -6.12 17.39 2.19
CA THR A 113 -6.20 15.95 2.37
C THR A 113 -7.34 15.38 1.53
N ILE A 114 -7.00 14.44 0.64
CA ILE A 114 -7.98 13.71 -0.18
C ILE A 114 -8.41 12.44 0.54
N PHE A 115 -7.44 11.74 1.14
CA PHE A 115 -7.67 10.51 1.89
C PHE A 115 -6.66 10.40 3.01
N THR A 116 -7.07 9.87 4.16
CA THR A 116 -6.16 9.52 5.26
C THR A 116 -6.75 8.39 6.08
N GLU A 117 -5.87 7.45 6.49
CA GLU A 117 -6.17 6.47 7.54
C GLU A 117 -5.38 6.78 8.81
N ILE A 118 -4.62 7.88 8.79
CA ILE A 118 -3.80 8.34 9.91
C ILE A 118 -4.60 9.39 10.67
N ASP A 119 -4.74 9.22 11.97
CA ASP A 119 -5.42 10.18 12.83
C ASP A 119 -4.48 11.27 13.34
#